data_a3beb8e5e908795535b25d3c858ab37b
#
_entry.id   a3beb8e5e908795535b25d3c858ab37b
#
_cell.length_a   1.000
_cell.length_b   1.000
_cell.length_c   1.000
_cell.angle_alpha   90.00
_cell.angle_beta   90.00
_cell.angle_gamma   90.00
#
_symmetry.space_group_name_H-M   'P 1'
#
loop_
_entity.id
_entity.type
_entity.pdbx_description
1 polymer ?
#
loop_
_entity_poly.entity_id
_entity_poly.type
_entity_poly.pdbx_seq_one_letter_code
_entity_poly.pdbx_strand_id
1 'polypeptide(L)'
;MDIQRIAILLGLAVTSYLLILAWNEDYGSNAESLNEVIPEETSDLSTPLDDVPEAIVSNDIPDVVPLVDVTKTEVPVKLSTRHHVSVRSDVLDLTIDLQGGDIVRAALPSYPVALDTPEVPFLLVDPRNSYAAQSGLIGPDGVDKSGKRPLYSSSKSHYELNGSDSMEVDLNYRTEAGVNITKKFIFKQGDYLVEVKYFVENLSNTDLQVAFFSQIKRDGEEPRNVDTNSMGLRPFIGGAVRTHDELYKKLSFDDIADDSFKVKINGGYIAMVQHYFVSAWVPDGETEVSYQVRKLPNQDIYLLGFTTPVITVAKNSTGQIGAQYYVGPKDQYRLEQIAEGLNLTVDYGFLWWLAQPLFY
;
A
#
# COMPACT_ATOMS: atom_id res chain seq x y z
N MET A 1 59.70 9.82 1.37
CA MET A 1 58.44 9.30 0.86
C MET A 1 58.75 8.77 -0.55
N ASP A 2 58.45 7.51 -0.82
CA ASP A 2 58.82 6.88 -2.08
C ASP A 2 57.99 7.45 -3.24
N ILE A 3 58.68 7.85 -4.31
CA ILE A 3 58.09 8.41 -5.55
C ILE A 3 56.95 7.53 -6.06
N GLN A 4 57.05 6.21 -5.92
CA GLN A 4 56.01 5.25 -6.28
C GLN A 4 54.69 5.44 -5.48
N ARG A 5 54.76 5.71 -4.17
CA ARG A 5 53.57 5.95 -3.34
C ARG A 5 52.88 7.26 -3.72
N ILE A 6 53.65 8.29 -4.05
CA ILE A 6 53.11 9.57 -4.53
C ILE A 6 52.41 9.40 -5.89
N ALA A 7 53.02 8.63 -6.80
CA ALA A 7 52.41 8.36 -8.11
C ALA A 7 51.11 7.56 -8.01
N ILE A 8 51.05 6.56 -7.08
CA ILE A 8 49.83 5.76 -6.83
C ILE A 8 48.72 6.65 -6.22
N LEU A 9 49.04 7.49 -5.25
CA LEU A 9 48.07 8.41 -4.66
C LEU A 9 47.54 9.43 -5.64
N LEU A 10 48.40 9.94 -6.54
CA LEU A 10 48.01 10.88 -7.60
C LEU A 10 47.15 10.20 -8.65
N GLY A 11 47.46 8.94 -9.03
CA GLY A 11 46.64 8.13 -9.91
C GLY A 11 45.24 7.85 -9.33
N LEU A 12 45.19 7.54 -8.03
CA LEU A 12 43.93 7.26 -7.32
C LEU A 12 43.06 8.53 -7.18
N ALA A 13 43.70 9.70 -6.96
CA ALA A 13 42.99 10.98 -6.91
C ALA A 13 42.40 11.36 -8.29
N VAL A 14 43.15 11.15 -9.38
CA VAL A 14 42.70 11.44 -10.74
C VAL A 14 41.55 10.48 -11.12
N THR A 15 41.67 9.18 -10.83
CA THR A 15 40.59 8.23 -11.13
C THR A 15 39.32 8.52 -10.33
N SER A 16 39.44 8.89 -9.05
CA SER A 16 38.29 9.29 -8.22
C SER A 16 37.63 10.57 -8.77
N TYR A 17 38.42 11.54 -9.20
CA TYR A 17 37.90 12.78 -9.79
C TYR A 17 37.16 12.52 -11.11
N LEU A 18 37.72 11.68 -11.99
CA LEU A 18 37.07 11.31 -13.27
C LEU A 18 35.79 10.51 -13.03
N LEU A 19 35.74 9.69 -11.98
CA LEU A 19 34.57 8.93 -11.61
C LEU A 19 33.43 9.84 -11.07
N ILE A 20 33.77 10.88 -10.31
CA ILE A 20 32.83 11.90 -9.86
C ILE A 20 32.30 12.72 -11.06
N LEU A 21 33.15 13.06 -12.03
CA LEU A 21 32.72 13.80 -13.23
C LEU A 21 31.77 12.96 -14.09
N ALA A 22 32.12 11.68 -14.35
CA ALA A 22 31.25 10.77 -15.09
C ALA A 22 29.91 10.52 -14.37
N TRP A 23 29.94 10.39 -13.06
CA TRP A 23 28.74 10.28 -12.25
C TRP A 23 27.85 11.53 -12.34
N ASN A 24 28.45 12.72 -12.31
CA ASN A 24 27.69 13.97 -12.41
C ASN A 24 27.14 14.23 -13.82
N GLU A 25 27.75 13.64 -14.85
CA GLU A 25 27.25 13.66 -16.23
C GLU A 25 26.10 12.70 -16.45
N ASP A 26 26.17 11.49 -15.86
CA ASP A 26 25.15 10.46 -16.01
C ASP A 26 23.93 10.69 -15.08
N TYR A 27 24.12 11.30 -13.90
CA TYR A 27 23.10 11.43 -12.86
C TYR A 27 22.90 12.86 -12.33
N GLY A 28 23.66 13.84 -12.81
CA GLY A 28 23.46 15.25 -12.49
C GLY A 28 22.24 15.80 -13.22
N SER A 29 21.17 16.13 -12.47
CA SER A 29 20.00 16.78 -13.02
C SER A 29 20.41 18.10 -13.71
N ASN A 30 20.13 18.22 -15.00
CA ASN A 30 20.20 19.46 -15.75
C ASN A 30 19.20 20.48 -15.17
N ALA A 31 19.66 21.31 -14.26
CA ALA A 31 18.97 22.52 -13.87
C ALA A 31 19.27 23.60 -14.93
N GLU A 32 18.63 23.53 -16.09
CA GLU A 32 18.54 24.67 -16.98
C GLU A 32 17.55 25.68 -16.39
N SER A 33 18.11 26.79 -15.95
CA SER A 33 17.41 28.01 -15.60
C SER A 33 16.71 28.60 -16.84
N LEU A 34 15.39 28.48 -16.91
CA LEU A 34 14.57 29.28 -17.80
C LEU A 34 14.12 30.54 -17.07
N ASN A 35 14.92 31.60 -17.23
CA ASN A 35 14.43 32.97 -17.12
C ASN A 35 13.85 33.36 -18.48
N GLU A 36 12.52 33.42 -18.60
CA GLU A 36 11.90 34.20 -19.69
C GLU A 36 10.60 34.85 -19.21
N VAL A 37 10.73 36.12 -19.02
CA VAL A 37 9.89 37.29 -19.35
C VAL A 37 8.40 37.06 -19.56
N ILE A 38 7.64 37.66 -18.62
CA ILE A 38 6.21 37.90 -18.69
C ILE A 38 5.93 39.04 -19.65
N PRO A 39 4.94 38.99 -20.52
CA PRO A 39 4.15 40.15 -20.93
C PRO A 39 2.79 40.15 -20.28
N GLU A 40 2.51 41.22 -19.55
CA GLU A 40 1.16 41.62 -19.17
C GLU A 40 0.34 41.90 -20.43
N GLU A 41 -0.87 41.31 -20.50
CA GLU A 41 -2.01 41.97 -21.16
C GLU A 41 -3.30 41.75 -20.39
N THR A 42 -3.93 42.88 -20.24
CA THR A 42 -5.14 43.15 -19.43
C THR A 42 -6.44 42.77 -20.10
N SER A 43 -7.38 42.39 -19.24
CA SER A 43 -8.83 42.58 -19.29
C SER A 43 -9.66 41.96 -20.42
N ASP A 44 -10.65 41.12 -20.08
CA ASP A 44 -12.03 41.60 -19.94
C ASP A 44 -12.94 40.57 -19.24
N LEU A 45 -13.85 41.12 -18.45
CA LEU A 45 -14.93 40.41 -17.75
C LEU A 45 -15.95 39.80 -18.70
N SER A 46 -16.30 38.55 -18.48
CA SER A 46 -17.71 38.11 -18.49
C SER A 46 -17.82 36.67 -17.98
N THR A 47 -18.38 36.54 -16.79
CA THR A 47 -18.92 35.28 -16.25
C THR A 47 -20.07 34.77 -17.13
N PRO A 48 -20.26 33.42 -17.19
CA PRO A 48 -21.24 32.84 -16.29
C PRO A 48 -20.71 31.60 -15.51
N LEU A 49 -21.21 31.48 -14.31
CA LEU A 49 -21.16 30.32 -13.44
C LEU A 49 -21.79 29.11 -14.14
N ASP A 50 -21.03 28.02 -14.19
CA ASP A 50 -21.50 26.65 -13.98
C ASP A 50 -20.29 25.71 -14.17
N ASP A 51 -19.48 25.56 -13.11
CA ASP A 51 -18.56 24.45 -12.99
C ASP A 51 -18.82 23.78 -11.64
N VAL A 52 -19.77 22.85 -11.65
CA VAL A 52 -19.92 21.87 -10.59
C VAL A 52 -18.81 20.82 -10.80
N PRO A 53 -17.91 20.60 -9.83
CA PRO A 53 -16.89 19.56 -9.97
C PRO A 53 -17.58 18.20 -10.17
N GLU A 54 -17.36 17.55 -11.30
CA GLU A 54 -17.73 16.15 -11.52
C GLU A 54 -17.15 15.29 -10.39
N ALA A 55 -18.04 14.59 -9.69
CA ALA A 55 -17.63 13.60 -8.70
C ALA A 55 -16.81 12.52 -9.40
N ILE A 56 -15.52 12.47 -9.11
CA ILE A 56 -14.58 11.47 -9.63
C ILE A 56 -15.03 10.12 -9.10
N VAL A 57 -15.64 9.30 -9.96
CA VAL A 57 -15.93 7.90 -9.66
C VAL A 57 -14.59 7.18 -9.54
N SER A 58 -14.22 6.82 -8.32
CA SER A 58 -12.98 6.11 -8.04
C SER A 58 -13.05 4.69 -8.56
N ASN A 59 -12.38 4.40 -9.67
CA ASN A 59 -12.21 3.05 -10.23
C ASN A 59 -11.05 2.30 -9.54
N ASP A 60 -10.98 2.35 -8.21
CA ASP A 60 -9.89 1.77 -7.45
C ASP A 60 -10.09 0.28 -7.09
N ILE A 61 -11.29 -0.28 -7.32
CA ILE A 61 -11.57 -1.69 -7.05
C ILE A 61 -11.27 -2.54 -8.30
N PRO A 62 -10.58 -3.71 -8.15
CA PRO A 62 -10.30 -4.60 -9.27
C PRO A 62 -11.56 -5.32 -9.77
N ASP A 63 -11.73 -5.43 -11.10
CA ASP A 63 -12.81 -6.17 -11.72
C ASP A 63 -12.42 -7.63 -11.96
N VAL A 64 -13.34 -8.55 -11.66
CA VAL A 64 -13.14 -10.01 -11.83
C VAL A 64 -13.78 -10.53 -13.14
N VAL A 65 -14.55 -9.72 -13.86
CA VAL A 65 -15.34 -10.15 -15.04
C VAL A 65 -14.94 -9.36 -16.28
N PRO A 66 -14.87 -9.98 -17.49
CA PRO A 66 -14.67 -9.24 -18.74
C PRO A 66 -15.84 -8.29 -18.99
N LEU A 67 -15.51 -7.07 -19.41
CA LEU A 67 -16.36 -5.92 -19.64
C LEU A 67 -17.66 -6.28 -20.38
N VAL A 68 -18.78 -6.10 -19.71
CA VAL A 68 -20.07 -5.85 -20.33
C VAL A 68 -20.40 -4.38 -20.07
N ASP A 69 -20.57 -3.65 -21.14
CA ASP A 69 -20.87 -2.22 -21.17
C ASP A 69 -22.15 -1.93 -20.37
N VAL A 70 -22.06 -1.24 -19.23
CA VAL A 70 -23.22 -0.84 -18.43
C VAL A 70 -23.32 0.68 -18.45
N THR A 71 -24.38 1.12 -19.05
CA THR A 71 -24.84 2.50 -19.20
C THR A 71 -24.89 3.22 -17.83
N LYS A 72 -24.26 4.38 -17.77
CA LYS A 72 -24.22 5.32 -16.63
C LYS A 72 -25.62 5.64 -16.11
N THR A 73 -25.83 5.47 -14.81
CA THR A 73 -26.87 6.16 -14.07
C THR A 73 -26.23 6.85 -12.86
N GLU A 74 -26.21 8.17 -12.90
CA GLU A 74 -25.65 9.03 -11.84
C GLU A 74 -26.62 9.09 -10.65
N VAL A 75 -26.10 8.82 -9.45
CA VAL A 75 -26.81 9.09 -8.19
C VAL A 75 -25.93 10.02 -7.36
N PRO A 76 -26.44 11.18 -6.89
CA PRO A 76 -25.64 12.14 -6.14
C PRO A 76 -25.25 11.57 -4.76
N VAL A 77 -23.94 11.45 -4.52
CA VAL A 77 -23.39 11.03 -3.23
C VAL A 77 -23.43 12.21 -2.26
N LYS A 78 -24.31 12.14 -1.28
CA LYS A 78 -24.31 13.00 -0.10
C LYS A 78 -23.00 12.74 0.68
N LEU A 79 -22.21 13.78 0.99
CA LEU A 79 -21.07 13.68 1.90
C LEU A 79 -21.54 13.06 3.22
N SER A 80 -21.21 11.80 3.46
CA SER A 80 -21.44 11.15 4.75
C SER A 80 -20.32 11.54 5.69
N THR A 81 -20.68 11.89 6.92
CA THR A 81 -19.73 11.97 8.05
C THR A 81 -18.98 10.63 8.11
N ARG A 82 -17.67 10.64 7.82
CA ARG A 82 -16.83 9.44 7.83
C ARG A 82 -16.83 8.85 9.23
N HIS A 83 -17.31 7.63 9.37
CA HIS A 83 -17.26 6.89 10.62
C HIS A 83 -15.95 6.11 10.65
N HIS A 84 -15.15 6.31 11.70
CA HIS A 84 -13.87 5.63 11.88
C HIS A 84 -13.88 4.80 13.16
N VAL A 85 -13.14 3.70 13.14
CA VAL A 85 -12.79 2.90 14.30
C VAL A 85 -11.31 3.07 14.58
N SER A 86 -10.97 3.44 15.81
CA SER A 86 -9.58 3.51 16.28
C SER A 86 -9.20 2.19 16.96
N VAL A 87 -8.04 1.67 16.60
CA VAL A 87 -7.52 0.40 17.13
C VAL A 87 -6.09 0.60 17.58
N ARG A 88 -5.83 0.31 18.85
CA ARG A 88 -4.50 0.46 19.45
C ARG A 88 -4.02 -0.85 20.06
N SER A 89 -2.88 -1.33 19.57
CA SER A 89 -2.09 -2.37 20.24
C SER A 89 -0.84 -1.74 20.88
N ASP A 90 0.02 -2.56 21.43
CA ASP A 90 1.32 -2.15 21.97
C ASP A 90 2.29 -1.62 20.90
N VAL A 91 2.17 -2.09 19.65
CA VAL A 91 3.08 -1.75 18.53
C VAL A 91 2.40 -1.00 17.39
N LEU A 92 1.05 -0.98 17.33
CA LEU A 92 0.27 -0.37 16.26
C LEU A 92 -0.80 0.59 16.81
N ASP A 93 -0.97 1.73 16.13
CA ASP A 93 -2.10 2.64 16.30
C ASP A 93 -2.74 2.89 14.93
N LEU A 94 -3.91 2.25 14.70
CA LEU A 94 -4.60 2.20 13.42
C LEU A 94 -5.91 2.98 13.43
N THR A 95 -6.28 3.49 12.26
CA THR A 95 -7.63 3.99 11.99
C THR A 95 -8.24 3.20 10.84
N ILE A 96 -9.41 2.63 11.06
CA ILE A 96 -10.19 1.88 10.08
C ILE A 96 -11.40 2.72 9.68
N ASP A 97 -11.57 2.97 8.38
CA ASP A 97 -12.76 3.62 7.83
C ASP A 97 -13.86 2.57 7.69
N LEU A 98 -15.03 2.81 8.26
CA LEU A 98 -16.17 1.90 8.13
C LEU A 98 -16.73 1.81 6.71
N GLN A 99 -16.41 2.78 5.84
CA GLN A 99 -16.70 2.69 4.42
C GLN A 99 -15.70 1.74 3.74
N GLY A 100 -16.08 0.49 3.54
CA GLY A 100 -15.23 -0.58 3.01
C GLY A 100 -14.38 -1.29 4.06
N GLY A 101 -14.28 -0.76 5.29
CA GLY A 101 -13.45 -1.32 6.36
C GLY A 101 -11.95 -1.22 6.05
N ASP A 102 -11.50 -0.15 5.42
CA ASP A 102 -10.11 0.02 4.99
C ASP A 102 -9.25 0.61 6.11
N ILE A 103 -8.00 0.14 6.23
CA ILE A 103 -7.02 0.78 7.11
C ILE A 103 -6.51 2.04 6.40
N VAL A 104 -6.92 3.21 6.90
CA VAL A 104 -6.62 4.52 6.31
C VAL A 104 -5.51 5.28 7.03
N ARG A 105 -5.09 4.79 8.20
CA ARG A 105 -3.95 5.30 8.96
C ARG A 105 -3.29 4.16 9.72
N ALA A 106 -1.95 4.12 9.73
CA ALA A 106 -1.18 3.25 10.61
C ALA A 106 0.03 4.01 11.14
N ALA A 107 0.08 4.20 12.45
CA ALA A 107 1.20 4.76 13.18
C ALA A 107 1.93 3.66 13.95
N LEU A 108 3.24 3.84 14.10
CA LEU A 108 4.15 2.94 14.80
C LEU A 108 4.63 3.61 16.09
N PRO A 109 3.98 3.38 17.25
CA PRO A 109 4.29 4.09 18.50
C PRO A 109 5.74 3.93 18.98
N SER A 110 6.36 2.79 18.66
CA SER A 110 7.76 2.51 19.05
C SER A 110 8.81 3.21 18.17
N TYR A 111 8.36 3.87 17.07
CA TYR A 111 9.24 4.53 16.11
C TYR A 111 8.85 6.00 15.98
N PRO A 112 9.58 6.92 16.61
CA PRO A 112 9.33 8.35 16.48
C PRO A 112 9.75 8.86 15.09
N VAL A 113 9.11 9.93 14.63
CA VAL A 113 9.47 10.63 13.38
C VAL A 113 10.90 11.16 13.44
N ALA A 114 11.30 11.71 14.59
CA ALA A 114 12.64 12.23 14.83
C ALA A 114 13.05 12.00 16.30
N LEU A 115 14.36 11.96 16.55
CA LEU A 115 14.90 11.70 17.91
C LEU A 115 14.57 12.80 18.92
N ASP A 116 14.35 14.00 18.46
CA ASP A 116 13.96 15.18 19.26
C ASP A 116 12.45 15.30 19.49
N THR A 117 11.63 14.46 18.83
CA THR A 117 10.18 14.41 18.97
C THR A 117 9.69 12.99 19.27
N PRO A 118 10.13 12.37 20.39
CA PRO A 118 9.84 10.96 20.70
C PRO A 118 8.33 10.66 20.87
N GLU A 119 7.51 11.68 21.16
CA GLU A 119 6.06 11.55 21.30
C GLU A 119 5.29 11.53 19.97
N VAL A 120 5.96 11.85 18.83
CA VAL A 120 5.33 11.85 17.51
C VAL A 120 5.65 10.54 16.79
N PRO A 121 4.71 9.59 16.71
CA PRO A 121 4.94 8.30 16.08
C PRO A 121 5.06 8.43 14.55
N PHE A 122 5.90 7.57 13.96
CA PHE A 122 6.01 7.48 12.51
C PHE A 122 4.70 6.98 11.90
N LEU A 123 4.19 7.69 10.89
CA LEU A 123 3.02 7.28 10.11
C LEU A 123 3.49 6.49 8.88
N LEU A 124 3.26 5.18 8.89
CA LEU A 124 3.60 4.32 7.76
C LEU A 124 2.48 4.35 6.70
N VAL A 125 1.22 4.23 7.12
CA VAL A 125 0.06 4.49 6.26
C VAL A 125 -0.43 5.89 6.60
N ASP A 126 -0.15 6.84 5.69
CA ASP A 126 -0.43 8.25 5.89
C ASP A 126 -1.52 8.70 4.90
N PRO A 127 -2.70 9.15 5.37
CA PRO A 127 -3.78 9.60 4.50
C PRO A 127 -3.41 10.83 3.64
N ARG A 128 -2.38 11.58 4.05
CA ARG A 128 -1.86 12.72 3.26
C ARG A 128 -1.20 12.29 1.95
N ASN A 129 -0.73 11.04 1.88
CA ASN A 129 -0.20 10.39 0.70
C ASN A 129 -1.26 9.52 0.01
N SER A 130 -2.55 9.78 0.23
CA SER A 130 -3.65 8.94 -0.26
C SER A 130 -3.46 7.46 0.07
N TYR A 131 -2.65 7.16 1.10
CA TYR A 131 -2.24 5.82 1.45
C TYR A 131 -3.32 5.11 2.26
N ALA A 132 -3.76 3.95 1.75
CA ALA A 132 -4.71 3.08 2.43
C ALA A 132 -4.41 1.62 2.10
N ALA A 133 -4.65 0.72 3.07
CA ALA A 133 -4.70 -0.71 2.84
C ALA A 133 -6.18 -1.12 2.74
N GLN A 134 -6.56 -1.50 1.54
CA GLN A 134 -7.94 -1.82 1.18
C GLN A 134 -8.12 -3.31 1.03
N SER A 135 -9.31 -3.82 1.38
CA SER A 135 -9.72 -5.19 1.06
C SER A 135 -11.24 -5.28 1.00
N GLY A 136 -11.75 -6.28 0.27
CA GLY A 136 -13.18 -6.45 0.10
C GLY A 136 -13.57 -7.74 -0.62
N LEU A 137 -14.86 -7.89 -0.84
CA LEU A 137 -15.46 -9.00 -1.57
C LEU A 137 -16.00 -8.52 -2.91
N ILE A 138 -15.39 -8.99 -3.99
CA ILE A 138 -15.74 -8.70 -5.38
C ILE A 138 -16.32 -9.96 -6.05
N GLY A 139 -16.66 -9.87 -7.30
CA GLY A 139 -17.25 -10.97 -8.06
C GLY A 139 -18.75 -10.75 -8.33
N PRO A 140 -19.45 -11.76 -8.89
CA PRO A 140 -20.86 -11.62 -9.29
C PRO A 140 -21.76 -11.14 -8.13
N ASP A 141 -21.57 -11.71 -6.93
CA ASP A 141 -22.33 -11.39 -5.72
C ASP A 141 -21.53 -10.59 -4.68
N GLY A 142 -20.34 -10.08 -5.08
CA GLY A 142 -19.51 -9.24 -4.21
C GLY A 142 -20.20 -7.94 -3.82
N VAL A 143 -19.96 -7.50 -2.60
CA VAL A 143 -20.52 -6.26 -2.04
C VAL A 143 -19.69 -5.03 -2.36
N ASP A 144 -18.42 -5.23 -2.67
CA ASP A 144 -17.49 -4.18 -3.07
C ASP A 144 -17.52 -4.07 -4.61
N LYS A 145 -18.03 -2.94 -5.10
CA LYS A 145 -18.07 -2.63 -6.53
C LYS A 145 -17.45 -1.27 -6.78
N SER A 146 -16.97 -1.02 -7.98
CA SER A 146 -16.41 0.27 -8.36
C SER A 146 -17.36 1.41 -7.96
N GLY A 147 -16.84 2.40 -7.22
CA GLY A 147 -17.60 3.54 -6.72
C GLY A 147 -18.64 3.24 -5.63
N LYS A 148 -18.78 1.98 -5.18
CA LYS A 148 -19.76 1.60 -4.15
C LYS A 148 -19.17 0.58 -3.17
N ARG A 149 -18.73 1.06 -2.01
CA ARG A 149 -18.23 0.24 -0.92
C ARG A 149 -19.29 0.08 0.18
N PRO A 150 -19.41 -1.08 0.85
CA PRO A 150 -20.35 -1.27 1.97
C PRO A 150 -19.98 -0.37 3.14
N LEU A 151 -20.98 0.17 3.84
CA LEU A 151 -20.78 0.84 5.12
C LEU A 151 -20.97 -0.17 6.24
N TYR A 152 -19.87 -0.57 6.86
CA TYR A 152 -19.86 -1.48 8.00
C TYR A 152 -20.32 -0.78 9.29
N SER A 153 -20.80 -1.58 10.22
CA SER A 153 -21.05 -1.18 11.61
C SER A 153 -20.07 -1.88 12.55
N SER A 154 -19.66 -1.21 13.62
CA SER A 154 -18.83 -1.77 14.67
C SER A 154 -19.50 -1.62 16.02
N SER A 155 -19.27 -2.55 16.95
CA SER A 155 -19.81 -2.49 18.31
C SER A 155 -19.18 -1.39 19.16
N LYS A 156 -17.96 -0.96 18.81
CA LYS A 156 -17.20 0.10 19.49
C LYS A 156 -16.52 1.00 18.47
N SER A 157 -16.27 2.25 18.84
CA SER A 157 -15.47 3.19 18.05
C SER A 157 -13.98 3.18 18.42
N HIS A 158 -13.63 2.54 19.54
CA HIS A 158 -12.26 2.42 20.03
C HIS A 158 -12.01 1.03 20.60
N TYR A 159 -10.91 0.41 20.18
CA TYR A 159 -10.41 -0.88 20.65
C TYR A 159 -8.97 -0.72 21.11
N GLU A 160 -8.65 -1.32 22.25
CA GLU A 160 -7.30 -1.26 22.83
C GLU A 160 -6.90 -2.63 23.37
N LEU A 161 -5.69 -3.07 23.01
CA LEU A 161 -5.09 -4.30 23.49
C LEU A 161 -4.47 -4.06 24.88
N ASN A 162 -5.28 -4.24 25.93
CA ASN A 162 -4.88 -4.00 27.31
C ASN A 162 -4.41 -5.29 27.97
N GLY A 163 -3.15 -5.70 27.75
CA GLY A 163 -2.53 -6.85 28.43
C GLY A 163 -3.07 -8.22 28.02
N SER A 164 -3.85 -8.29 26.95
CA SER A 164 -4.30 -9.56 26.34
C SER A 164 -3.32 -9.98 25.24
N ASP A 165 -3.17 -11.29 25.02
CA ASP A 165 -2.30 -11.82 23.96
C ASP A 165 -2.81 -11.48 22.55
N SER A 166 -4.12 -11.26 22.41
CA SER A 166 -4.76 -10.93 21.13
C SER A 166 -6.02 -10.09 21.32
N MET A 167 -6.40 -9.40 20.24
CA MET A 167 -7.62 -8.59 20.16
C MET A 167 -8.29 -8.79 18.80
N GLU A 168 -9.63 -8.90 18.81
CA GLU A 168 -10.44 -8.99 17.60
C GLU A 168 -11.29 -7.72 17.44
N VAL A 169 -11.38 -7.24 16.20
CA VAL A 169 -12.24 -6.12 15.80
C VAL A 169 -13.16 -6.60 14.69
N ASP A 170 -14.45 -6.68 14.98
CA ASP A 170 -15.47 -7.14 14.05
C ASP A 170 -16.23 -5.95 13.45
N LEU A 171 -16.24 -5.89 12.13
CA LEU A 171 -17.05 -4.97 11.34
C LEU A 171 -18.15 -5.78 10.63
N ASN A 172 -19.41 -5.41 10.86
CA ASN A 172 -20.55 -6.15 10.39
C ASN A 172 -21.31 -5.40 9.29
N TYR A 173 -21.71 -6.11 8.25
CA TYR A 173 -22.54 -5.62 7.18
C TYR A 173 -23.60 -6.67 6.82
N ARG A 174 -24.83 -6.23 6.59
CA ARG A 174 -25.91 -7.08 6.15
C ARG A 174 -26.48 -6.57 4.83
N THR A 175 -26.59 -7.47 3.84
CA THR A 175 -27.22 -7.17 2.57
C THR A 175 -28.74 -7.29 2.68
N GLU A 176 -29.46 -6.63 1.76
CA GLU A 176 -30.92 -6.76 1.66
C GLU A 176 -31.35 -8.19 1.29
N ALA A 177 -30.49 -8.94 0.60
CA ALA A 177 -30.73 -10.33 0.22
C ALA A 177 -30.58 -11.33 1.39
N GLY A 178 -30.22 -10.88 2.60
CA GLY A 178 -30.10 -11.72 3.77
C GLY A 178 -28.71 -12.37 3.94
N VAL A 179 -27.67 -11.77 3.37
CA VAL A 179 -26.28 -12.19 3.60
C VAL A 179 -25.69 -11.35 4.72
N ASN A 180 -25.14 -12.01 5.75
CA ASN A 180 -24.37 -11.35 6.79
C ASN A 180 -22.87 -11.48 6.48
N ILE A 181 -22.15 -10.36 6.52
CA ILE A 181 -20.71 -10.30 6.28
C ILE A 181 -20.06 -9.72 7.52
N THR A 182 -19.13 -10.47 8.12
CA THR A 182 -18.26 -9.98 9.20
C THR A 182 -16.85 -9.89 8.68
N LYS A 183 -16.31 -8.66 8.59
CA LYS A 183 -14.90 -8.39 8.34
C LYS A 183 -14.19 -8.30 9.69
N LYS A 184 -13.34 -9.27 9.98
CA LYS A 184 -12.66 -9.44 11.26
C LYS A 184 -11.19 -9.09 11.10
N PHE A 185 -10.68 -8.22 11.97
CA PHE A 185 -9.26 -7.94 12.12
C PHE A 185 -8.78 -8.57 13.42
N ILE A 186 -7.67 -9.33 13.36
CA ILE A 186 -7.08 -10.01 14.51
C ILE A 186 -5.68 -9.44 14.71
N PHE A 187 -5.45 -8.90 15.89
CA PHE A 187 -4.19 -8.32 16.36
C PHE A 187 -3.58 -9.22 17.41
N LYS A 188 -2.25 -9.37 17.40
CA LYS A 188 -1.50 -10.10 18.43
C LYS A 188 -0.53 -9.15 19.12
N GLN A 189 -0.27 -9.38 20.40
CA GLN A 189 0.69 -8.59 21.17
C GLN A 189 2.09 -8.70 20.54
N GLY A 190 2.78 -7.57 20.42
CA GLY A 190 4.14 -7.49 19.88
C GLY A 190 4.25 -7.73 18.38
N ASP A 191 3.14 -7.88 17.65
CA ASP A 191 3.17 -8.23 16.25
C ASP A 191 2.62 -7.10 15.35
N TYR A 192 3.32 -6.86 14.24
CA TYR A 192 2.94 -5.92 13.19
C TYR A 192 2.08 -6.58 12.10
N LEU A 193 1.75 -7.87 12.25
CA LEU A 193 0.92 -8.65 11.33
C LEU A 193 -0.53 -8.63 11.79
N VAL A 194 -1.42 -8.18 10.93
CA VAL A 194 -2.87 -8.13 11.14
C VAL A 194 -3.53 -9.18 10.25
N GLU A 195 -4.24 -10.15 10.83
CA GLU A 195 -5.06 -11.08 10.03
C GLU A 195 -6.37 -10.38 9.67
N VAL A 196 -6.74 -10.39 8.38
CA VAL A 196 -7.99 -9.82 7.88
C VAL A 196 -8.82 -10.93 7.27
N LYS A 197 -9.94 -11.28 7.91
CA LYS A 197 -10.80 -12.39 7.53
C LYS A 197 -12.23 -11.92 7.29
N TYR A 198 -12.84 -12.47 6.25
CA TYR A 198 -14.25 -12.27 5.95
C TYR A 198 -15.00 -13.57 6.23
N PHE A 199 -16.00 -13.49 7.09
CA PHE A 199 -16.98 -14.52 7.34
C PHE A 199 -18.27 -14.14 6.62
N VAL A 200 -18.70 -14.97 5.68
CA VAL A 200 -19.89 -14.75 4.86
C VAL A 200 -20.94 -15.79 5.23
N GLU A 201 -21.93 -15.38 6.00
CA GLU A 201 -23.08 -16.22 6.34
C GLU A 201 -24.18 -15.97 5.30
N ASN A 202 -24.41 -16.96 4.45
CA ASN A 202 -25.38 -16.87 3.37
C ASN A 202 -26.76 -17.39 3.84
N LEU A 203 -27.60 -16.50 4.33
CA LEU A 203 -28.99 -16.80 4.69
C LEU A 203 -29.97 -16.53 3.53
N SER A 204 -29.46 -16.29 2.32
CA SER A 204 -30.26 -16.10 1.11
C SER A 204 -30.73 -17.45 0.53
N ASN A 205 -31.60 -17.40 -0.47
CA ASN A 205 -32.13 -18.59 -1.13
C ASN A 205 -31.25 -19.11 -2.29
N THR A 206 -30.13 -18.45 -2.58
CA THR A 206 -29.24 -18.75 -3.72
C THR A 206 -27.80 -18.91 -3.23
N ASP A 207 -27.01 -19.67 -3.96
CA ASP A 207 -25.58 -19.73 -3.76
C ASP A 207 -24.93 -18.39 -4.11
N LEU A 208 -23.88 -17.99 -3.41
CA LEU A 208 -23.13 -16.76 -3.62
C LEU A 208 -21.77 -17.06 -4.24
N GLN A 209 -21.39 -16.25 -5.23
CA GLN A 209 -20.07 -16.30 -5.87
C GLN A 209 -19.30 -15.02 -5.53
N VAL A 210 -18.28 -15.16 -4.68
CA VAL A 210 -17.46 -14.06 -4.22
C VAL A 210 -15.98 -14.37 -4.35
N ALA A 211 -15.17 -13.34 -4.58
CA ALA A 211 -13.72 -13.41 -4.54
C ALA A 211 -13.21 -12.33 -3.58
N PHE A 212 -12.11 -12.60 -2.92
CA PHE A 212 -11.44 -11.62 -2.08
C PHE A 212 -10.46 -10.80 -2.93
N PHE A 213 -10.41 -9.48 -2.67
CA PHE A 213 -9.31 -8.65 -3.11
C PHE A 213 -8.66 -7.95 -1.93
N SER A 214 -7.38 -7.69 -2.06
CA SER A 214 -6.68 -6.75 -1.21
C SER A 214 -5.73 -5.91 -2.04
N GLN A 215 -5.53 -4.66 -1.62
CA GLN A 215 -4.60 -3.77 -2.31
C GLN A 215 -4.07 -2.68 -1.39
N ILE A 216 -2.90 -2.19 -1.74
CA ILE A 216 -2.31 -0.96 -1.23
C ILE A 216 -2.61 0.12 -2.27
N LYS A 217 -3.18 1.23 -1.80
CA LYS A 217 -3.42 2.44 -2.59
C LYS A 217 -2.56 3.55 -2.04
N ARG A 218 -1.84 4.28 -2.89
CA ARG A 218 -1.11 5.50 -2.50
C ARG A 218 -0.77 6.36 -3.72
N ASP A 219 -0.37 7.62 -3.46
CA ASP A 219 0.27 8.48 -4.46
C ASP A 219 1.75 8.12 -4.67
N GLY A 220 2.39 8.73 -5.68
CA GLY A 220 3.81 8.60 -5.97
C GLY A 220 4.70 9.54 -5.16
N GLU A 221 4.14 10.38 -4.27
CA GLU A 221 4.94 11.33 -3.51
C GLU A 221 5.86 10.64 -2.49
N GLU A 222 7.03 11.23 -2.28
CA GLU A 222 7.95 10.78 -1.21
C GLU A 222 7.30 10.97 0.17
N PRO A 223 7.55 10.05 1.13
CA PRO A 223 7.08 10.22 2.49
C PRO A 223 7.64 11.52 3.09
N ARG A 224 6.77 12.37 3.63
CA ARG A 224 7.12 13.73 4.11
C ARG A 224 8.11 13.76 5.29
N ASN A 225 8.34 12.62 5.91
CA ASN A 225 9.16 12.49 7.13
C ASN A 225 10.50 11.79 6.86
N VAL A 226 10.98 11.76 5.62
CA VAL A 226 12.28 11.20 5.27
C VAL A 226 13.28 12.34 5.13
N ASP A 227 14.37 12.29 5.91
CA ASP A 227 15.47 13.23 5.77
C ASP A 227 16.18 13.00 4.43
N THR A 228 15.94 13.89 3.47
CA THR A 228 16.50 13.82 2.11
C THR A 228 17.98 14.21 2.05
N ASN A 229 18.59 14.58 3.18
CA ASN A 229 19.97 15.09 3.26
C ASN A 229 21.05 13.99 3.33
N SER A 230 20.73 12.71 3.20
CA SER A 230 21.72 11.63 3.27
C SER A 230 22.48 11.48 1.94
N MET A 231 23.56 12.24 1.76
CA MET A 231 24.69 12.03 0.82
C MET A 231 24.35 11.32 -0.53
N GLY A 232 23.21 11.64 -1.16
CA GLY A 232 22.86 11.12 -2.49
C GLY A 232 22.40 9.66 -2.58
N LEU A 233 22.42 8.89 -1.49
CA LEU A 233 21.90 7.52 -1.46
C LEU A 233 20.40 7.54 -1.07
N ARG A 234 19.54 7.64 -2.06
CA ARG A 234 18.09 7.55 -1.83
C ARG A 234 17.70 6.07 -1.67
N PRO A 235 17.07 5.67 -0.55
CA PRO A 235 16.56 4.32 -0.40
C PRO A 235 15.41 4.09 -1.40
N PHE A 236 15.26 2.83 -1.84
CA PHE A 236 14.17 2.46 -2.72
C PHE A 236 12.81 2.69 -2.05
N ILE A 237 11.93 3.41 -2.74
CA ILE A 237 10.52 3.58 -2.39
C ILE A 237 9.72 3.13 -3.61
N GLY A 238 8.85 2.13 -3.43
CA GLY A 238 8.09 1.57 -4.54
C GLY A 238 7.43 0.25 -4.20
N GLY A 239 6.84 -0.36 -5.20
CA GLY A 239 6.23 -1.67 -5.11
C GLY A 239 7.27 -2.79 -5.06
N ALA A 240 6.89 -3.90 -4.43
CA ALA A 240 7.61 -5.17 -4.54
C ALA A 240 6.61 -6.32 -4.59
N VAL A 241 6.91 -7.33 -5.40
CA VAL A 241 6.06 -8.49 -5.57
C VAL A 241 6.90 -9.74 -5.78
N ARG A 242 6.44 -10.87 -5.25
CA ARG A 242 6.98 -12.19 -5.63
C ARG A 242 6.42 -12.60 -6.98
N THR A 243 7.27 -13.20 -7.83
CA THR A 243 6.89 -13.79 -9.12
C THR A 243 7.33 -15.26 -9.16
N HIS A 244 7.11 -15.95 -10.27
CA HIS A 244 7.63 -17.31 -10.47
C HIS A 244 9.16 -17.35 -10.50
N ASP A 245 9.77 -16.35 -11.11
CA ASP A 245 11.21 -16.31 -11.41
C ASP A 245 12.00 -15.52 -10.36
N GLU A 246 11.35 -14.60 -9.66
CA GLU A 246 11.98 -13.69 -8.70
C GLU A 246 11.24 -13.70 -7.37
N LEU A 247 11.94 -14.03 -6.29
CA LEU A 247 11.38 -13.93 -4.93
C LEU A 247 11.10 -12.48 -4.53
N TYR A 248 11.80 -11.52 -5.15
CA TYR A 248 11.69 -10.09 -4.88
C TYR A 248 11.87 -9.29 -6.17
N LYS A 249 10.78 -8.92 -6.81
CA LYS A 249 10.75 -8.03 -7.96
C LYS A 249 10.40 -6.62 -7.50
N LYS A 250 11.35 -5.68 -7.69
CA LYS A 250 11.13 -4.24 -7.45
C LYS A 250 10.31 -3.65 -8.61
N LEU A 251 9.40 -2.75 -8.27
CA LEU A 251 8.57 -1.99 -9.21
C LEU A 251 8.62 -0.52 -8.77
N SER A 252 9.35 0.31 -9.49
CA SER A 252 9.35 1.75 -9.25
C SER A 252 8.01 2.38 -9.66
N PHE A 253 7.70 3.57 -9.19
CA PHE A 253 6.49 4.28 -9.62
C PHE A 253 6.52 4.59 -11.12
N ASP A 254 7.69 4.82 -11.69
CA ASP A 254 7.87 5.05 -13.13
C ASP A 254 7.59 3.76 -13.91
N ASP A 255 8.14 2.60 -13.50
CA ASP A 255 7.83 1.31 -14.12
C ASP A 255 6.32 1.02 -14.12
N ILE A 256 5.64 1.32 -12.99
CA ILE A 256 4.18 1.11 -12.85
C ILE A 256 3.38 2.10 -13.69
N ALA A 257 3.89 3.32 -13.88
CA ALA A 257 3.24 4.33 -14.71
C ALA A 257 3.33 3.99 -16.19
N ASP A 258 4.46 3.41 -16.63
CA ASP A 258 4.72 3.04 -18.02
C ASP A 258 3.96 1.79 -18.43
N ASP A 259 3.88 0.76 -17.57
CA ASP A 259 3.15 -0.47 -17.84
C ASP A 259 2.54 -1.11 -16.59
N SER A 260 1.34 -1.65 -16.75
CA SER A 260 0.67 -2.39 -15.68
C SER A 260 1.24 -3.80 -15.57
N PHE A 261 1.59 -4.22 -14.34
CA PHE A 261 2.12 -5.54 -14.09
C PHE A 261 1.03 -6.51 -13.62
N LYS A 262 1.02 -7.73 -14.17
CA LYS A 262 0.14 -8.83 -13.74
C LYS A 262 0.89 -10.15 -13.70
N VAL A 263 0.65 -10.95 -12.65
CA VAL A 263 1.18 -12.31 -12.53
C VAL A 263 0.23 -13.15 -11.67
N LYS A 264 0.14 -14.48 -11.98
CA LYS A 264 -0.59 -15.44 -11.15
C LYS A 264 0.40 -16.40 -10.54
N ILE A 265 0.38 -16.55 -9.24
CA ILE A 265 1.23 -17.50 -8.50
C ILE A 265 0.50 -18.02 -7.26
N ASN A 266 0.96 -19.14 -6.72
CA ASN A 266 0.50 -19.64 -5.43
C ASN A 266 1.19 -18.87 -4.30
N GLY A 267 0.42 -18.34 -3.36
CA GLY A 267 0.95 -17.58 -2.24
C GLY A 267 1.72 -16.32 -2.67
N GLY A 268 2.85 -16.06 -2.03
CA GLY A 268 3.69 -14.90 -2.26
C GLY A 268 3.25 -13.68 -1.46
N TYR A 269 3.58 -12.50 -1.95
CA TYR A 269 3.23 -11.23 -1.33
C TYR A 269 3.21 -10.10 -2.36
N ILE A 270 2.55 -9.00 -1.99
CA ILE A 270 2.68 -7.71 -2.64
C ILE A 270 2.88 -6.63 -1.58
N ALA A 271 3.89 -5.80 -1.77
CA ALA A 271 4.35 -4.87 -0.75
C ALA A 271 4.57 -3.46 -1.29
N MET A 272 4.41 -2.48 -0.42
CA MET A 272 4.93 -1.13 -0.56
C MET A 272 6.14 -0.99 0.35
N VAL A 273 7.30 -0.79 -0.27
CA VAL A 273 8.61 -0.69 0.40
C VAL A 273 8.92 0.77 0.63
N GLN A 274 9.31 1.12 1.84
CA GLN A 274 9.84 2.41 2.24
C GLN A 274 11.22 2.22 2.90
N HIS A 275 11.89 3.28 3.33
CA HIS A 275 13.26 3.21 3.85
C HIS A 275 13.45 2.09 4.91
N TYR A 276 12.86 2.26 6.09
CA TYR A 276 13.00 1.33 7.24
C TYR A 276 11.77 0.46 7.44
N PHE A 277 10.71 0.72 6.70
CA PHE A 277 9.40 0.13 6.91
C PHE A 277 8.85 -0.51 5.63
N VAL A 278 7.94 -1.42 5.82
CA VAL A 278 7.21 -2.08 4.73
C VAL A 278 5.77 -2.31 5.15
N SER A 279 4.85 -2.16 4.20
CA SER A 279 3.52 -2.73 4.33
C SER A 279 3.31 -3.76 3.23
N ALA A 280 2.69 -4.88 3.56
CA ALA A 280 2.54 -6.00 2.62
C ALA A 280 1.23 -6.74 2.84
N TRP A 281 0.56 -7.08 1.75
CA TRP A 281 -0.51 -8.05 1.74
C TRP A 281 0.04 -9.43 1.37
N VAL A 282 -0.33 -10.42 2.17
CA VAL A 282 0.13 -11.81 2.05
C VAL A 282 -1.10 -12.73 2.00
N PRO A 283 -1.39 -13.36 0.85
CA PRO A 283 -2.45 -14.35 0.74
C PRO A 283 -2.08 -15.65 1.45
N ASP A 284 -3.04 -16.57 1.56
CA ASP A 284 -2.76 -17.95 1.93
C ASP A 284 -1.78 -18.59 0.94
N GLY A 285 -0.73 -19.24 1.44
CA GLY A 285 0.37 -19.79 0.64
C GLY A 285 -0.03 -20.88 -0.36
N GLU A 286 -1.15 -21.56 -0.14
CA GLU A 286 -1.65 -22.62 -1.04
C GLU A 286 -2.59 -22.07 -2.13
N THR A 287 -3.12 -20.86 -1.95
CA THR A 287 -4.08 -20.28 -2.89
C THR A 287 -3.37 -19.63 -4.07
N GLU A 288 -3.74 -20.03 -5.31
CA GLU A 288 -3.33 -19.28 -6.51
C GLU A 288 -4.04 -17.93 -6.54
N VAL A 289 -3.27 -16.85 -6.57
CA VAL A 289 -3.80 -15.49 -6.61
C VAL A 289 -3.29 -14.73 -7.85
N SER A 290 -4.07 -13.77 -8.30
CA SER A 290 -3.68 -12.88 -9.40
C SER A 290 -3.22 -11.55 -8.82
N TYR A 291 -1.91 -11.30 -8.83
CA TYR A 291 -1.33 -10.02 -8.50
C TYR A 291 -1.52 -9.03 -9.63
N GLN A 292 -1.83 -7.80 -9.29
CA GLN A 292 -1.94 -6.69 -10.22
C GLN A 292 -1.35 -5.42 -9.62
N VAL A 293 -0.52 -4.74 -10.42
CA VAL A 293 0.03 -3.43 -10.09
C VAL A 293 -0.29 -2.48 -11.24
N ARG A 294 -0.86 -1.32 -10.92
CA ARG A 294 -1.26 -0.34 -11.93
C ARG A 294 -1.34 1.08 -11.37
N LYS A 295 -1.19 2.07 -12.23
CA LYS A 295 -1.53 3.46 -11.96
C LYS A 295 -2.96 3.74 -12.42
N LEU A 296 -3.71 4.56 -11.67
CA LEU A 296 -5.03 5.02 -12.10
C LEU A 296 -4.88 6.05 -13.24
N PRO A 297 -5.70 5.97 -14.30
CA PRO A 297 -5.69 6.96 -15.36
C PRO A 297 -5.97 8.37 -14.82
N ASN A 298 -5.21 9.35 -15.29
CA ASN A 298 -5.35 10.77 -14.95
C ASN A 298 -5.22 11.12 -13.45
N GLN A 299 -4.67 10.23 -12.65
CA GLN A 299 -4.44 10.44 -11.23
C GLN A 299 -3.04 9.95 -10.87
N ASP A 300 -2.39 10.62 -9.92
CA ASP A 300 -1.14 10.13 -9.35
C ASP A 300 -1.43 9.14 -8.21
N ILE A 301 -2.16 8.06 -8.54
CA ILE A 301 -2.54 6.99 -7.60
C ILE A 301 -2.09 5.64 -8.16
N TYR A 302 -1.37 4.91 -7.34
CA TYR A 302 -0.85 3.58 -7.62
C TYR A 302 -1.59 2.55 -6.78
N LEU A 303 -1.97 1.45 -7.40
CA LEU A 303 -2.68 0.33 -6.81
C LEU A 303 -1.85 -0.93 -6.94
N LEU A 304 -1.51 -1.53 -5.81
CA LEU A 304 -0.73 -2.75 -5.71
C LEU A 304 -1.54 -3.79 -4.94
N GLY A 305 -2.04 -4.81 -5.59
CA GLY A 305 -2.95 -5.75 -4.91
C GLY A 305 -3.01 -7.11 -5.57
N PHE A 306 -3.85 -7.97 -5.00
CA PHE A 306 -4.18 -9.25 -5.59
C PHE A 306 -5.66 -9.58 -5.45
N THR A 307 -6.10 -10.54 -6.27
CA THR A 307 -7.43 -11.14 -6.21
C THR A 307 -7.31 -12.65 -6.09
N THR A 308 -8.18 -13.25 -5.27
CA THR A 308 -8.31 -14.70 -5.18
C THR A 308 -9.22 -15.25 -6.28
N PRO A 309 -9.22 -16.55 -6.55
CA PRO A 309 -10.28 -17.20 -7.29
C PRO A 309 -11.65 -16.97 -6.63
N VAL A 310 -12.71 -17.05 -7.45
CA VAL A 310 -14.10 -17.02 -6.96
C VAL A 310 -14.38 -18.28 -6.14
N ILE A 311 -14.89 -18.10 -4.94
CA ILE A 311 -15.44 -19.18 -4.10
C ILE A 311 -16.96 -19.15 -4.14
N THR A 312 -17.59 -20.31 -3.98
CA THR A 312 -19.04 -20.43 -3.86
C THR A 312 -19.41 -20.69 -2.39
N VAL A 313 -20.23 -19.80 -1.82
CA VAL A 313 -20.83 -19.99 -0.50
C VAL A 313 -22.26 -20.46 -0.73
N ALA A 314 -22.51 -21.73 -0.48
CA ALA A 314 -23.83 -22.33 -0.70
C ALA A 314 -24.91 -21.65 0.16
N LYS A 315 -26.15 -21.70 -0.30
CA LYS A 315 -27.29 -21.20 0.50
C LYS A 315 -27.35 -21.89 1.88
N ASN A 316 -27.70 -21.14 2.91
CA ASN A 316 -27.74 -21.58 4.31
C ASN A 316 -26.40 -22.15 4.80
N SER A 317 -25.29 -21.64 4.32
CA SER A 317 -23.93 -22.01 4.76
C SER A 317 -23.08 -20.79 5.06
N THR A 318 -21.91 -21.04 5.65
CA THR A 318 -20.91 -20.00 5.95
C THR A 318 -19.63 -20.29 5.17
N GLY A 319 -19.09 -19.25 4.53
CA GLY A 319 -17.78 -19.27 3.90
C GLY A 319 -16.81 -18.36 4.65
N GLN A 320 -15.51 -18.66 4.54
CA GLN A 320 -14.44 -17.81 5.06
C GLN A 320 -13.40 -17.57 3.98
N ILE A 321 -12.91 -16.34 3.88
CA ILE A 321 -11.81 -15.95 2.99
C ILE A 321 -11.07 -14.75 3.59
N GLY A 322 -9.78 -14.56 3.26
CA GLY A 322 -9.03 -13.43 3.81
C GLY A 322 -7.56 -13.48 3.44
N ALA A 323 -6.79 -12.62 4.10
CA ALA A 323 -5.34 -12.52 3.95
C ALA A 323 -4.72 -11.92 5.21
N GLN A 324 -3.39 -11.84 5.21
CA GLN A 324 -2.62 -11.16 6.24
C GLN A 324 -2.11 -9.82 5.71
N TYR A 325 -2.10 -8.81 6.57
CA TYR A 325 -1.53 -7.51 6.28
C TYR A 325 -0.44 -7.19 7.28
N TYR A 326 0.79 -7.08 6.79
CA TYR A 326 1.92 -6.62 7.59
C TYR A 326 2.09 -5.12 7.43
N VAL A 327 2.30 -4.40 8.54
CA VAL A 327 2.52 -2.95 8.54
C VAL A 327 3.50 -2.59 9.65
N GLY A 328 4.79 -2.52 9.33
CA GLY A 328 5.81 -2.38 10.37
C GLY A 328 7.24 -2.25 9.86
N PRO A 329 8.22 -2.36 10.78
CA PRO A 329 9.64 -2.28 10.45
C PRO A 329 10.08 -3.46 9.57
N LYS A 330 11.16 -3.26 8.81
CA LYS A 330 11.81 -4.31 8.04
C LYS A 330 12.64 -5.23 8.95
N ASP A 331 11.95 -6.00 9.80
CA ASP A 331 12.59 -7.06 10.58
C ASP A 331 12.78 -8.28 9.70
N GLN A 332 14.04 -8.55 9.33
CA GLN A 332 14.40 -9.61 8.40
C GLN A 332 13.88 -10.99 8.84
N TYR A 333 14.05 -11.34 10.11
CA TYR A 333 13.64 -12.65 10.63
C TYR A 333 12.12 -12.80 10.67
N ARG A 334 11.43 -11.72 11.05
CA ARG A 334 9.97 -11.72 11.08
C ARG A 334 9.38 -11.80 9.67
N LEU A 335 9.91 -11.03 8.73
CA LEU A 335 9.44 -10.99 7.34
C LEU A 335 9.64 -12.34 6.62
N GLU A 336 10.77 -13.04 6.90
CA GLU A 336 11.03 -14.38 6.36
C GLU A 336 10.00 -15.42 6.82
N GLN A 337 9.52 -15.31 8.06
CA GLN A 337 8.47 -16.20 8.61
C GLN A 337 7.09 -15.93 8.00
N ILE A 338 6.83 -14.71 7.53
CA ILE A 338 5.54 -14.28 6.98
C ILE A 338 5.38 -14.74 5.54
N ALA A 339 6.37 -14.48 4.69
CA ALA A 339 6.34 -14.89 3.29
C ALA A 339 7.76 -15.04 2.73
N GLU A 340 7.96 -16.06 1.92
CA GLU A 340 9.23 -16.31 1.23
C GLU A 340 9.62 -15.12 0.33
N GLY A 341 10.81 -14.57 0.57
CA GLY A 341 11.34 -13.42 -0.17
C GLY A 341 10.91 -12.06 0.36
N LEU A 342 9.98 -11.98 1.31
CA LEU A 342 9.58 -10.69 1.91
C LEU A 342 10.74 -10.07 2.72
N ASN A 343 11.60 -10.87 3.31
CA ASN A 343 12.84 -10.45 3.99
C ASN A 343 13.82 -9.72 3.06
N LEU A 344 13.75 -9.95 1.73
CA LEU A 344 14.58 -9.27 0.74
C LEU A 344 14.21 -7.79 0.54
N THR A 345 13.11 -7.34 1.13
CA THR A 345 12.76 -5.90 1.21
C THR A 345 13.74 -5.13 2.10
N VAL A 346 14.50 -5.81 2.97
CA VAL A 346 15.61 -5.24 3.72
C VAL A 346 16.75 -4.96 2.76
N ASP A 347 16.90 -3.71 2.35
CA ASP A 347 17.95 -3.28 1.42
C ASP A 347 19.15 -2.75 2.22
N TYR A 348 20.25 -3.49 2.18
CA TYR A 348 21.52 -3.09 2.80
C TYR A 348 22.28 -2.06 1.95
N GLY A 349 21.69 -1.60 0.83
CA GLY A 349 22.28 -0.67 -0.10
C GLY A 349 23.51 -1.25 -0.84
N PHE A 350 24.28 -0.38 -1.48
CA PHE A 350 25.46 -0.75 -2.26
C PHE A 350 26.53 -1.54 -1.46
N LEU A 351 26.60 -1.33 -0.15
CA LEU A 351 27.58 -1.99 0.73
C LEU A 351 27.05 -3.28 1.39
N TRP A 352 26.02 -3.92 0.82
CA TRP A 352 25.42 -5.14 1.38
C TRP A 352 26.44 -6.24 1.70
N TRP A 353 27.45 -6.43 0.85
CA TRP A 353 28.52 -7.43 0.99
C TRP A 353 29.44 -7.14 2.20
N LEU A 354 29.53 -5.90 2.63
CA LEU A 354 30.30 -5.49 3.81
C LEU A 354 29.41 -5.47 5.07
N ALA A 355 28.15 -5.08 4.95
CA ALA A 355 27.20 -5.00 6.05
C ALA A 355 26.76 -6.40 6.51
N GLN A 356 26.45 -7.30 5.60
CA GLN A 356 25.94 -8.64 5.90
C GLN A 356 26.79 -9.44 6.91
N PRO A 357 28.14 -9.54 6.78
CA PRO A 357 28.96 -10.27 7.76
C PRO A 357 29.08 -9.59 9.12
N LEU A 358 28.66 -8.32 9.28
CA LEU A 358 28.69 -7.62 10.57
C LEU A 358 27.42 -7.87 11.41
N PHE A 359 26.36 -8.41 10.80
CA PHE A 359 25.09 -8.74 11.46
C PHE A 359 24.93 -10.24 11.78
N TYR A 360 25.93 -11.06 11.41
CA TYR A 360 26.08 -12.46 11.79
C TYR A 360 27.25 -12.61 12.77
#